data_64600cdc1e8fe1b38c840193e81abdbe
#
_entry.id   64600cdc1e8fe1b38c840193e81abdbe
#
_cell.length_a   1.000
_cell.length_b   1.000
_cell.length_c   1.000
_cell.angle_alpha   90.00
_cell.angle_beta   90.00
_cell.angle_gamma   90.00
#
_symmetry.space_group_name_H-M   'P 1'
#
loop_
_entity.id
_entity.type
_entity.pdbx_description
1 polymer ?
#
loop_
_entity_poly.entity_id
_entity_poly.type
_entity_poly.pdbx_seq_one_letter_code
_entity_poly.pdbx_strand_id
1 'polypeptide(L)'
;LAESPLVTPKKALEYIDENNNPVLDMFIQFETQEADSFMTDYYHMPFNLRKLKRSYTKWQEKLDGKGWNMLYIENHDHPRMVSRYGSERFQKESGKMLAVSYLFQKGTPFIYQGQEIGMTNWYPSDPEMYEDVQTRWQYFNVATNKSPEKRLKRLWDGSRDSARTPVQWSAEENAGFTTGTPWFY
;
A
#
# COMPACT_ATOMS: atom_id res chain seq x y z
N LEU A 1 -5.93 -7.92 16.22
CA LEU A 1 -5.82 -7.53 14.82
C LEU A 1 -5.58 -8.77 13.95
N ALA A 2 -6.29 -8.88 12.84
CA ALA A 2 -6.04 -9.89 11.82
C ALA A 2 -5.90 -9.28 10.43
N GLU A 3 -5.12 -9.93 9.58
CA GLU A 3 -5.01 -9.63 8.16
C GLU A 3 -5.66 -10.76 7.36
N SER A 4 -6.55 -10.40 6.43
CA SER A 4 -7.18 -11.38 5.55
C SER A 4 -7.51 -10.76 4.20
N PRO A 5 -6.82 -11.16 3.14
CA PRO A 5 -7.22 -10.83 1.78
C PRO A 5 -8.66 -11.31 1.54
N LEU A 6 -9.42 -10.53 0.77
CA LEU A 6 -10.80 -10.85 0.41
C LEU A 6 -11.80 -10.93 1.59
N VAL A 7 -11.43 -10.51 2.80
CA VAL A 7 -12.39 -10.41 3.90
C VAL A 7 -13.49 -9.40 3.56
N THR A 8 -14.72 -9.76 3.81
CA THR A 8 -15.87 -8.85 3.69
C THR A 8 -16.24 -8.30 5.06
N PRO A 9 -16.91 -7.12 5.16
CA PRO A 9 -17.37 -6.62 6.45
C PRO A 9 -18.25 -7.62 7.21
N LYS A 10 -19.11 -8.36 6.49
CA LYS A 10 -19.93 -9.43 7.10
C LYS A 10 -19.08 -10.49 7.74
N LYS A 11 -18.03 -10.96 7.06
CA LYS A 11 -17.14 -11.99 7.59
C LYS A 11 -16.26 -11.46 8.72
N ALA A 12 -15.79 -10.24 8.62
CA ALA A 12 -15.04 -9.59 9.69
C ALA A 12 -15.85 -9.50 10.99
N LEU A 13 -17.14 -9.12 10.91
CA LEU A 13 -18.01 -9.02 12.06
C LEU A 13 -18.21 -10.33 12.83
N GLU A 14 -18.00 -11.48 12.24
CA GLU A 14 -18.01 -12.75 12.99
C GLU A 14 -16.92 -12.83 14.06
N TYR A 15 -15.90 -11.96 13.99
CA TYR A 15 -14.74 -11.94 14.88
C TYR A 15 -14.59 -10.62 15.67
N ILE A 16 -15.12 -9.51 15.16
CA ILE A 16 -14.91 -8.17 15.72
C ILE A 16 -16.21 -7.49 16.18
N ASP A 17 -17.36 -8.16 16.15
CA ASP A 17 -18.61 -7.55 16.58
C ASP A 17 -18.59 -7.35 18.11
N GLU A 18 -18.49 -6.09 18.53
CA GLU A 18 -18.44 -5.65 19.92
C GLU A 18 -19.65 -6.13 20.74
N ASN A 19 -20.77 -6.44 20.08
CA ASN A 19 -22.00 -6.90 20.71
C ASN A 19 -22.07 -8.44 20.83
N ASN A 20 -21.07 -9.17 20.34
CA ASN A 20 -21.11 -10.64 20.24
C ASN A 20 -19.78 -11.32 20.63
N ASN A 21 -19.22 -10.95 21.79
CA ASN A 21 -17.98 -11.51 22.33
C ASN A 21 -16.83 -11.55 21.31
N PRO A 22 -16.32 -10.42 20.86
CA PRO A 22 -15.30 -10.33 19.84
C PRO A 22 -14.00 -11.02 20.29
N VAL A 23 -13.37 -11.76 19.38
CA VAL A 23 -12.07 -12.38 19.59
C VAL A 23 -10.92 -11.58 18.98
N LEU A 24 -11.25 -10.55 18.18
CA LEU A 24 -10.33 -9.62 17.54
C LEU A 24 -10.91 -8.21 17.64
N ASP A 25 -10.03 -7.20 17.57
CA ASP A 25 -10.46 -5.79 17.62
C ASP A 25 -10.77 -5.26 16.21
N MET A 26 -9.96 -5.60 15.22
CA MET A 26 -10.10 -5.08 13.85
C MET A 26 -9.43 -5.97 12.81
N PHE A 27 -9.75 -5.73 11.53
CA PHE A 27 -9.16 -6.41 10.37
C PHE A 27 -8.41 -5.44 9.46
N ILE A 28 -7.27 -5.92 8.93
CA ILE A 28 -6.62 -5.34 7.74
C ILE A 28 -7.38 -5.88 6.52
N GLN A 29 -8.07 -4.99 5.82
CA GLN A 29 -8.82 -5.30 4.59
C GLN A 29 -8.11 -4.71 3.37
N PHE A 30 -8.22 -5.36 2.22
CA PHE A 30 -7.49 -4.97 1.01
C PHE A 30 -8.35 -4.30 -0.07
N GLU A 31 -9.65 -4.13 0.14
CA GLU A 31 -10.53 -3.49 -0.85
C GLU A 31 -10.13 -2.06 -1.24
N THR A 32 -9.54 -1.31 -0.31
CA THR A 32 -9.02 0.03 -0.59
C THR A 32 -7.80 0.00 -1.50
N GLN A 33 -7.01 -1.08 -1.45
CA GLN A 33 -5.83 -1.29 -2.27
C GLN A 33 -6.17 -1.71 -3.72
N GLU A 34 -7.43 -2.01 -3.99
CA GLU A 34 -7.88 -2.42 -5.33
C GLU A 34 -8.40 -1.27 -6.19
N ALA A 35 -8.25 -0.01 -5.78
CA ALA A 35 -8.80 1.14 -6.51
C ALA A 35 -8.26 1.29 -7.94
N ASP A 36 -7.08 0.79 -8.21
CA ASP A 36 -6.37 0.82 -9.49
C ASP A 36 -5.89 -0.55 -9.96
N SER A 37 -6.22 -1.62 -9.25
CA SER A 37 -5.74 -2.96 -9.59
C SER A 37 -6.82 -4.03 -9.39
N PHE A 38 -6.54 -5.22 -9.86
CA PHE A 38 -7.33 -6.40 -9.60
C PHE A 38 -6.39 -7.58 -9.33
N MET A 39 -6.42 -8.08 -8.09
CA MET A 39 -5.64 -9.23 -7.60
C MET A 39 -4.11 -9.09 -7.63
N THR A 40 -3.54 -8.00 -8.14
CA THR A 40 -2.08 -7.81 -8.19
C THR A 40 -1.71 -6.36 -8.45
N ASP A 41 -0.66 -5.89 -7.80
CA ASP A 41 -0.12 -4.54 -7.99
C ASP A 41 0.77 -4.40 -9.24
N TYR A 42 1.06 -5.48 -9.95
CA TYR A 42 1.86 -5.46 -11.18
C TYR A 42 1.05 -5.14 -12.45
N TYR A 43 -0.26 -4.99 -12.33
CA TYR A 43 -1.17 -4.70 -13.44
C TYR A 43 -2.10 -3.56 -13.05
N HIS A 44 -1.60 -2.33 -13.16
CA HIS A 44 -2.38 -1.16 -12.84
C HIS A 44 -3.38 -0.82 -13.95
N MET A 45 -4.59 -0.53 -13.54
CA MET A 45 -5.63 0.14 -14.29
C MET A 45 -5.65 1.63 -13.90
N PRO A 46 -6.26 2.50 -14.68
CA PRO A 46 -6.46 3.88 -14.26
C PRO A 46 -7.13 3.94 -12.88
N PHE A 47 -6.59 4.80 -12.01
CA PHE A 47 -7.13 5.00 -10.66
C PHE A 47 -8.63 5.32 -10.69
N ASN A 48 -9.40 4.59 -9.90
CA ASN A 48 -10.85 4.73 -9.83
C ASN A 48 -11.30 5.27 -8.48
N LEU A 49 -11.43 6.59 -8.39
CA LEU A 49 -11.89 7.26 -7.17
C LEU A 49 -13.26 6.75 -6.67
N ARG A 50 -14.17 6.40 -7.59
CA ARG A 50 -15.49 5.87 -7.19
C ARG A 50 -15.37 4.50 -6.52
N LYS A 51 -14.42 3.66 -6.99
CA LYS A 51 -14.14 2.35 -6.38
C LYS A 51 -13.58 2.55 -4.98
N LEU A 52 -12.60 3.43 -4.81
CA LEU A 52 -12.03 3.76 -3.50
C LEU A 52 -13.09 4.30 -2.53
N LYS A 53 -13.88 5.29 -2.94
CA LYS A 53 -14.96 5.85 -2.11
C LYS A 53 -15.98 4.78 -1.72
N ARG A 54 -16.36 3.90 -2.64
CA ARG A 54 -17.30 2.81 -2.37
C ARG A 54 -16.75 1.83 -1.34
N SER A 55 -15.46 1.50 -1.41
CA SER A 55 -14.80 0.67 -0.40
C SER A 55 -14.86 1.34 0.97
N TYR A 56 -14.43 2.59 1.09
CA TYR A 56 -14.50 3.33 2.36
C TYR A 56 -15.93 3.38 2.92
N THR A 57 -16.91 3.81 2.13
CA THR A 57 -18.32 3.88 2.54
C THR A 57 -18.83 2.52 3.04
N LYS A 58 -18.57 1.47 2.27
CA LYS A 58 -18.99 0.11 2.62
C LYS A 58 -18.47 -0.33 3.99
N TRP A 59 -17.18 -0.13 4.26
CA TRP A 59 -16.58 -0.53 5.54
C TRP A 59 -17.05 0.34 6.68
N GLN A 60 -17.15 1.67 6.50
CA GLN A 60 -17.67 2.59 7.50
C GLN A 60 -19.11 2.25 7.90
N GLU A 61 -20.02 2.10 6.92
CA GLU A 61 -21.43 1.82 7.19
C GLU A 61 -21.66 0.42 7.78
N LYS A 62 -20.92 -0.59 7.33
CA LYS A 62 -21.14 -1.98 7.78
C LYS A 62 -20.58 -2.25 9.17
N LEU A 63 -19.56 -1.54 9.59
CA LEU A 63 -18.99 -1.68 10.93
C LEU A 63 -19.59 -0.69 11.96
N ASP A 64 -20.36 0.30 11.51
CA ASP A 64 -20.91 1.30 12.42
C ASP A 64 -21.78 0.67 13.51
N GLY A 65 -21.45 0.98 14.79
CA GLY A 65 -22.12 0.44 15.97
C GLY A 65 -21.93 -1.06 16.21
N LYS A 66 -21.02 -1.72 15.48
CA LYS A 66 -20.79 -3.18 15.59
C LYS A 66 -19.32 -3.56 15.72
N GLY A 67 -18.42 -2.83 15.13
CA GLY A 67 -17.00 -3.12 15.16
C GLY A 67 -16.17 -1.91 14.79
N TRP A 68 -14.84 -2.07 14.78
CA TRP A 68 -13.90 -0.97 14.61
C TRP A 68 -13.05 -1.12 13.35
N ASN A 69 -12.86 -0.04 12.60
CA ASN A 69 -12.06 -0.03 11.38
C ASN A 69 -10.57 0.16 11.68
N MET A 70 -9.74 -0.58 10.97
CA MET A 70 -8.36 -0.22 10.71
C MET A 70 -8.30 0.69 9.49
N LEU A 71 -7.76 1.90 9.66
CA LEU A 71 -7.63 2.88 8.60
C LEU A 71 -6.18 2.91 8.11
N TYR A 72 -5.94 2.50 6.88
CA TYR A 72 -4.62 2.55 6.26
C TYR A 72 -4.75 2.74 4.75
N ILE A 73 -3.69 3.19 4.10
CA ILE A 73 -3.61 3.35 2.65
C ILE A 73 -2.27 2.82 2.10
N GLU A 74 -1.29 2.60 2.99
CA GLU A 74 0.05 2.12 2.66
C GLU A 74 0.49 1.07 3.68
N ASN A 75 1.22 0.06 3.24
CA ASN A 75 1.87 -0.95 4.08
C ASN A 75 3.09 -1.53 3.36
N HIS A 76 3.74 -2.52 3.97
CA HIS A 76 4.94 -3.18 3.45
C HIS A 76 4.71 -4.13 2.26
N ASP A 77 3.46 -4.36 1.86
CA ASP A 77 3.10 -5.30 0.79
C ASP A 77 2.61 -4.61 -0.49
N HIS A 78 2.57 -3.27 -0.49
CA HIS A 78 2.12 -2.48 -1.62
C HIS A 78 3.11 -1.38 -1.99
N PRO A 79 3.11 -0.90 -3.24
CA PRO A 79 3.87 0.28 -3.63
C PRO A 79 3.47 1.53 -2.81
N ARG A 80 4.35 2.52 -2.78
CA ARG A 80 4.10 3.79 -2.09
C ARG A 80 2.88 4.51 -2.64
N MET A 81 2.01 4.99 -1.77
CA MET A 81 0.71 5.55 -2.14
C MET A 81 0.82 6.84 -2.97
N VAL A 82 1.86 7.66 -2.75
CA VAL A 82 2.07 8.89 -3.53
C VAL A 82 2.33 8.55 -4.99
N SER A 83 3.18 7.55 -5.26
CA SER A 83 3.46 7.07 -6.62
C SER A 83 2.25 6.40 -7.26
N ARG A 84 1.44 5.71 -6.47
CA ARG A 84 0.31 4.91 -6.95
C ARG A 84 -0.97 5.73 -7.16
N TYR A 85 -1.35 6.56 -6.19
CA TYR A 85 -2.63 7.28 -6.18
C TYR A 85 -2.49 8.80 -6.29
N GLY A 86 -1.27 9.31 -6.21
CA GLY A 86 -0.95 10.72 -6.25
C GLY A 86 -0.14 11.13 -7.48
N SER A 87 0.71 12.09 -7.28
CA SER A 87 1.66 12.58 -8.27
C SER A 87 2.97 12.91 -7.58
N GLU A 88 4.06 12.28 -8.00
CA GLU A 88 5.39 12.55 -7.45
C GLU A 88 5.86 13.98 -7.74
N ARG A 89 5.39 14.57 -8.85
CA ARG A 89 5.63 15.99 -9.15
C ARG A 89 5.05 16.91 -8.06
N PHE A 90 3.97 16.50 -7.41
CA PHE A 90 3.29 17.20 -6.34
C PHE A 90 3.27 16.31 -5.08
N GLN A 91 4.44 15.80 -4.72
CA GLN A 91 4.60 14.80 -3.65
C GLN A 91 3.96 15.25 -2.33
N LYS A 92 4.28 16.47 -1.89
CA LYS A 92 3.79 17.02 -0.63
C LYS A 92 2.27 17.22 -0.61
N GLU A 93 1.72 17.74 -1.69
CA GLU A 93 0.28 17.95 -1.84
C GLU A 93 -0.45 16.61 -1.96
N SER A 94 0.10 15.68 -2.71
CA SER A 94 -0.42 14.31 -2.83
C SER A 94 -0.43 13.59 -1.50
N GLY A 95 0.67 13.61 -0.74
CA GLY A 95 0.76 13.01 0.58
C GLY A 95 -0.29 13.57 1.54
N LYS A 96 -0.46 14.90 1.58
CA LYS A 96 -1.48 15.56 2.41
C LYS A 96 -2.91 15.18 1.99
N MET A 97 -3.21 15.21 0.70
CA MET A 97 -4.53 14.85 0.18
C MET A 97 -4.88 13.39 0.51
N LEU A 98 -3.92 12.48 0.31
CA LEU A 98 -4.11 11.07 0.63
C LEU A 98 -4.28 10.85 2.14
N ALA A 99 -3.51 11.52 2.98
CA ALA A 99 -3.67 11.48 4.43
C ALA A 99 -5.08 11.93 4.85
N VAL A 100 -5.57 13.06 4.33
CA VAL A 100 -6.94 13.53 4.60
C VAL A 100 -7.98 12.50 4.19
N SER A 101 -7.77 11.78 3.09
CA SER A 101 -8.76 10.84 2.55
C SER A 101 -9.12 9.70 3.51
N TYR A 102 -8.23 9.31 4.42
CA TYR A 102 -8.49 8.20 5.34
C TYR A 102 -8.40 8.55 6.83
N LEU A 103 -7.55 9.52 7.23
CA LEU A 103 -7.36 9.86 8.65
C LEU A 103 -8.60 10.47 9.32
N PHE A 104 -9.50 11.09 8.55
CA PHE A 104 -10.73 11.69 9.07
C PHE A 104 -11.93 10.73 9.08
N GLN A 105 -11.71 9.44 8.84
CA GLN A 105 -12.74 8.42 8.97
C GLN A 105 -12.82 7.86 10.39
N LYS A 106 -13.91 7.17 10.73
CA LYS A 106 -14.05 6.47 12.01
C LYS A 106 -13.21 5.20 12.01
N GLY A 107 -12.25 5.10 12.92
CA GLY A 107 -11.35 3.95 13.05
C GLY A 107 -9.99 4.34 13.64
N THR A 108 -9.10 3.36 13.75
CA THR A 108 -7.71 3.57 14.19
C THR A 108 -6.81 3.76 12.97
N PRO A 109 -6.16 4.93 12.81
CA PRO A 109 -5.23 5.16 11.71
C PRO A 109 -3.91 4.41 11.93
N PHE A 110 -3.45 3.78 10.86
CA PHE A 110 -2.13 3.17 10.76
C PHE A 110 -1.33 3.93 9.71
N ILE A 111 -0.22 4.52 10.15
CA ILE A 111 0.71 5.26 9.29
C ILE A 111 1.93 4.38 9.09
N TYR A 112 2.19 4.01 7.84
CA TYR A 112 3.35 3.20 7.52
C TYR A 112 4.61 4.06 7.49
N GLN A 113 5.75 3.50 7.92
CA GLN A 113 7.04 4.21 7.95
C GLN A 113 7.40 4.84 6.61
N GLY A 114 7.72 6.14 6.61
CA GLY A 114 8.00 6.93 5.41
C GLY A 114 6.76 7.53 4.75
N GLN A 115 5.56 7.08 5.09
CA GLN A 115 4.32 7.67 4.60
C GLN A 115 4.15 9.11 5.10
N GLU A 116 4.56 9.39 6.34
CA GLU A 116 4.50 10.71 6.99
C GLU A 116 5.33 11.79 6.26
N ILE A 117 6.35 11.38 5.53
CA ILE A 117 7.17 12.25 4.69
C ILE A 117 6.84 12.11 3.20
N GLY A 118 5.86 11.28 2.85
CA GLY A 118 5.40 11.08 1.48
C GLY A 118 6.41 10.36 0.60
N MET A 119 7.13 9.36 1.11
CA MET A 119 8.06 8.57 0.31
C MET A 119 7.40 8.04 -0.96
N THR A 120 8.17 8.00 -2.05
CA THR A 120 7.76 7.53 -3.37
C THR A 120 8.35 6.15 -3.66
N ASN A 121 7.95 5.56 -4.79
CA ASN A 121 8.52 4.30 -5.24
C ASN A 121 10.03 4.43 -5.55
N TRP A 122 10.70 3.31 -5.51
CA TRP A 122 12.08 3.13 -5.90
C TRP A 122 12.17 2.59 -7.33
N TYR A 123 13.05 3.16 -8.15
CA TYR A 123 13.13 2.94 -9.59
C TYR A 123 14.50 2.43 -10.07
N PRO A 124 14.98 1.28 -9.61
CA PRO A 124 16.26 0.74 -10.09
C PRO A 124 16.19 0.41 -11.57
N SER A 125 17.29 0.61 -12.27
CA SER A 125 17.42 0.27 -13.69
C SER A 125 17.77 -1.22 -13.94
N ASP A 126 18.30 -1.88 -12.92
CA ASP A 126 18.65 -3.30 -12.95
C ASP A 126 17.62 -4.13 -12.16
N PRO A 127 16.93 -5.08 -12.81
CA PRO A 127 15.97 -5.95 -12.14
C PRO A 127 16.59 -6.86 -11.07
N GLU A 128 17.92 -7.09 -11.11
CA GLU A 128 18.61 -7.88 -10.09
C GLU A 128 18.73 -7.16 -8.74
N MET A 129 18.53 -5.85 -8.71
CA MET A 129 18.52 -5.06 -7.47
C MET A 129 17.29 -5.32 -6.59
N TYR A 130 16.21 -5.91 -7.12
CA TYR A 130 15.04 -6.27 -6.35
C TYR A 130 15.29 -7.51 -5.50
N GLU A 131 14.89 -7.44 -4.23
CA GLU A 131 15.05 -8.55 -3.26
C GLU A 131 13.77 -9.38 -3.13
N ASP A 132 12.60 -8.79 -3.35
CA ASP A 132 11.34 -9.49 -3.21
C ASP A 132 11.16 -10.60 -4.25
N VAL A 133 10.95 -11.82 -3.77
CA VAL A 133 10.81 -13.02 -4.61
C VAL A 133 9.67 -12.88 -5.63
N GLN A 134 8.54 -12.29 -5.24
CA GLN A 134 7.40 -12.09 -6.15
C GLN A 134 7.74 -11.06 -7.23
N THR A 135 8.44 -9.98 -6.89
CA THR A 135 8.92 -8.97 -7.84
C THR A 135 9.86 -9.59 -8.87
N ARG A 136 10.86 -10.34 -8.43
CA ARG A 136 11.78 -11.07 -9.30
C ARG A 136 11.04 -12.06 -10.20
N TRP A 137 10.09 -12.82 -9.63
CA TRP A 137 9.26 -13.76 -10.40
C TRP A 137 8.49 -13.06 -11.52
N GLN A 138 7.91 -11.89 -11.28
CA GLN A 138 7.18 -11.10 -12.28
C GLN A 138 8.08 -10.71 -13.46
N TYR A 139 9.31 -10.34 -13.21
CA TYR A 139 10.23 -9.96 -14.29
C TYR A 139 10.73 -11.17 -15.09
N PHE A 140 11.23 -12.21 -14.42
CA PHE A 140 11.93 -13.30 -15.04
C PHE A 140 11.04 -14.40 -15.60
N ASN A 141 9.81 -14.55 -15.08
CA ASN A 141 8.97 -15.70 -15.39
C ASN A 141 7.57 -15.34 -15.94
N VAL A 142 6.97 -14.24 -15.52
CA VAL A 142 5.57 -13.93 -15.91
C VAL A 142 5.51 -13.06 -17.17
N ALA A 143 6.25 -11.97 -17.20
CA ALA A 143 6.17 -10.99 -18.28
C ALA A 143 7.16 -11.24 -19.44
N THR A 144 7.59 -12.46 -19.65
CA THR A 144 8.67 -12.84 -20.61
C THR A 144 8.38 -12.46 -22.06
N ASN A 145 7.11 -12.31 -22.43
CA ASN A 145 6.67 -11.88 -23.77
C ASN A 145 6.71 -10.34 -23.95
N LYS A 146 7.14 -9.59 -22.95
CA LYS A 146 7.26 -8.12 -23.00
C LYS A 146 8.72 -7.72 -23.17
N SER A 147 8.96 -6.51 -23.73
CA SER A 147 10.31 -5.97 -23.77
C SER A 147 10.89 -5.73 -22.37
N PRO A 148 12.21 -5.74 -22.18
CA PRO A 148 12.85 -5.49 -20.89
C PRO A 148 12.36 -4.21 -20.22
N GLU A 149 12.20 -3.11 -20.96
CA GLU A 149 11.73 -1.83 -20.46
C GLU A 149 10.28 -1.93 -19.91
N LYS A 150 9.40 -2.65 -20.62
CA LYS A 150 8.02 -2.87 -20.17
C LYS A 150 7.94 -3.78 -18.96
N ARG A 151 8.86 -4.74 -18.86
CA ARG A 151 8.97 -5.60 -17.67
C ARG A 151 9.46 -4.77 -16.46
N LEU A 152 10.50 -3.98 -16.67
CA LEU A 152 11.05 -3.11 -15.61
C LEU A 152 10.03 -2.08 -15.14
N LYS A 153 9.27 -1.46 -16.06
CA LYS A 153 8.19 -0.53 -15.68
C LYS A 153 7.16 -1.18 -14.76
N ARG A 154 6.81 -2.45 -14.97
CA ARG A 154 5.90 -3.17 -14.06
C ARG A 154 6.47 -3.32 -12.66
N LEU A 155 7.79 -3.53 -12.54
CA LEU A 155 8.41 -3.59 -11.23
C LEU A 155 8.38 -2.22 -10.56
N TRP A 156 8.64 -1.15 -11.29
CA TRP A 156 8.54 0.21 -10.77
C TRP A 156 7.14 0.53 -10.23
N ASP A 157 6.11 0.09 -10.96
CA ASP A 157 4.73 0.39 -10.60
C ASP A 157 4.22 -0.51 -9.45
N GLY A 158 4.68 -1.77 -9.36
CA GLY A 158 4.04 -2.79 -8.54
C GLY A 158 4.90 -3.44 -7.46
N SER A 159 6.22 -3.16 -7.42
CA SER A 159 7.07 -3.82 -6.44
C SER A 159 6.84 -3.31 -5.01
N ARG A 160 6.67 -4.26 -4.10
CA ARG A 160 6.63 -3.96 -2.67
C ARG A 160 8.00 -3.60 -2.06
N ASP A 161 9.11 -3.86 -2.77
CA ASP A 161 10.43 -3.39 -2.34
C ASP A 161 10.49 -1.86 -2.23
N SER A 162 9.69 -1.14 -3.02
CA SER A 162 9.51 0.31 -2.89
C SER A 162 9.08 0.75 -1.49
N ALA A 163 8.28 -0.07 -0.79
CA ALA A 163 7.87 0.18 0.59
C ALA A 163 8.87 -0.33 1.64
N ARG A 164 9.94 -1.03 1.21
CA ARG A 164 10.94 -1.67 2.09
C ARG A 164 12.30 -1.01 2.03
N THR A 165 12.44 0.05 1.24
CA THR A 165 13.65 0.89 1.25
C THR A 165 13.82 1.59 2.59
N PRO A 166 15.07 1.92 3.01
CA PRO A 166 15.33 2.72 4.18
C PRO A 166 14.55 4.04 4.18
N VAL A 167 14.06 4.45 5.33
CA VAL A 167 13.36 5.75 5.46
C VAL A 167 14.32 6.89 5.22
N GLN A 168 13.91 7.85 4.39
CA GLN A 168 14.72 9.00 3.96
C GLN A 168 14.61 10.14 4.97
N TRP A 169 15.50 10.15 5.97
CA TRP A 169 15.52 11.15 7.04
C TRP A 169 16.13 12.49 6.62
N SER A 170 17.11 12.46 5.73
CA SER A 170 17.82 13.66 5.26
C SER A 170 18.36 13.49 3.85
N ALA A 171 19.02 14.57 3.34
CA ALA A 171 19.72 14.52 2.05
C ALA A 171 21.21 14.07 2.19
N GLU A 172 21.61 13.57 3.33
CA GLU A 172 22.95 13.05 3.57
C GLU A 172 23.13 11.64 2.99
N GLU A 173 24.34 11.11 3.07
CA GLU A 173 24.67 9.76 2.61
C GLU A 173 23.69 8.73 3.22
N ASN A 174 23.28 7.74 2.43
CA ASN A 174 22.26 6.74 2.79
C ASN A 174 20.95 7.37 3.32
N ALA A 175 20.60 8.56 2.81
CA ALA A 175 19.44 9.32 3.24
C ALA A 175 19.40 9.60 4.76
N GLY A 176 20.55 9.67 5.42
CA GLY A 176 20.66 9.83 6.88
C GLY A 176 20.17 8.62 7.67
N PHE A 177 19.89 7.48 7.02
CA PHE A 177 19.37 6.29 7.69
C PHE A 177 20.45 5.52 8.44
N THR A 178 21.64 5.38 7.85
CA THR A 178 22.75 4.62 8.44
C THR A 178 24.11 5.12 7.94
N THR A 179 25.14 4.93 8.78
CA THR A 179 26.55 5.11 8.38
C THR A 179 27.17 3.82 7.83
N GLY A 180 26.44 2.70 7.87
CA GLY A 180 26.84 1.43 7.30
C GLY A 180 26.24 1.21 5.89
N THR A 181 26.40 0.02 5.36
CA THR A 181 25.79 -0.38 4.08
C THR A 181 24.31 -0.70 4.28
N PRO A 182 23.38 0.02 3.64
CA PRO A 182 21.97 -0.31 3.71
C PRO A 182 21.65 -1.58 2.91
N TRP A 183 20.50 -2.21 3.19
CA TRP A 183 20.04 -3.40 2.41
C TRP A 183 19.50 -3.04 1.03
N PHE A 184 19.07 -1.79 0.82
CA PHE A 184 18.74 -1.20 -0.48
C PHE A 184 19.53 0.09 -0.70
N TYR A 185 19.85 0.41 -1.96
CA TYR A 185 20.57 1.61 -2.39
C TYR A 185 19.66 2.58 -3.12
#